data_3126c3a64b828c9361fafe87ff450d48
#
_entry.id   3126c3a64b828c9361fafe87ff450d48
#
_cell.length_a   1.000
_cell.length_b   1.000
_cell.length_c   1.000
_cell.angle_alpha   90.00
_cell.angle_beta   90.00
_cell.angle_gamma   90.00
#
_symmetry.space_group_name_H-M   'P 1'
#
loop_
_entity.id
_entity.type
_entity.pdbx_description
1 polymer ?
#
loop_
_entity_poly.entity_id
_entity_poly.type
_entity_poly.pdbx_seq_one_letter_code
_entity_poly.pdbx_strand_id
1 'polypeptide(L)'
;KITDNVNQDVFPMWSPDGKKVYYISDRDSYMNLYEYDVTAKSTSQLTNYKEYDIKFPAAGQSAIVYENGGYICKFDMATKKAAKVSISINNDFPYSRPEWKDLSRSIRSISVSPNGERLLGIARGDIFSIPAKSGITYNITNSSSSNEKIADWAPDGNGYAYVSDKDGEFNIWYSDAKGKERRLTNVKTHILGMEWAPDSKSILWSEKLNTLNILDVATGKNTVVEQSEISPMNDYSWSPDSRYIVYTRPMKGMNVIMMYDTKDKVKTQITDNWYNSGGANFSKDGKHLVFTSARTFNPTYGQTEWNHVYTNMNKIYILP
;
A
#
# COMPACT_ATOMS: atom_id res chain seq x y z
N LYS A 1 -19.82 -28.46 -23.70
CA LYS A 1 -19.05 -28.00 -22.57
C LYS A 1 -17.76 -28.82 -22.53
N ILE A 2 -16.59 -28.14 -22.58
CA ILE A 2 -15.26 -28.79 -22.58
C ILE A 2 -14.54 -28.63 -21.23
N THR A 3 -14.94 -27.68 -20.43
CA THR A 3 -14.41 -27.48 -19.07
C THR A 3 -15.54 -27.64 -18.06
N ASP A 4 -15.26 -28.28 -16.93
CA ASP A 4 -16.21 -28.53 -15.85
C ASP A 4 -15.52 -28.41 -14.50
N ASN A 5 -15.13 -27.20 -14.15
CA ASN A 5 -14.55 -26.83 -12.88
C ASN A 5 -15.20 -25.54 -12.36
N VAL A 6 -14.96 -25.20 -11.10
CA VAL A 6 -15.52 -24.01 -10.44
C VAL A 6 -14.74 -22.73 -10.72
N ASN A 7 -13.61 -22.85 -11.41
CA ASN A 7 -12.68 -21.78 -11.67
C ASN A 7 -13.00 -21.08 -13.00
N GLN A 8 -12.37 -19.95 -13.22
CA GLN A 8 -12.53 -19.18 -14.45
C GLN A 8 -11.67 -19.76 -15.58
N ASP A 9 -12.30 -20.09 -16.72
CA ASP A 9 -11.64 -20.49 -17.95
C ASP A 9 -11.97 -19.45 -19.03
N VAL A 10 -10.96 -18.80 -19.61
CA VAL A 10 -11.12 -17.67 -20.52
C VAL A 10 -10.13 -17.73 -21.70
N PHE A 11 -10.35 -16.91 -22.70
CA PHE A 11 -9.52 -16.77 -23.91
C PHE A 11 -9.29 -18.10 -24.65
N PRO A 12 -10.36 -18.77 -25.12
CA PRO A 12 -10.20 -20.01 -25.88
C PRO A 12 -9.55 -19.74 -27.24
N MET A 13 -8.55 -20.56 -27.60
CA MET A 13 -7.79 -20.47 -28.84
C MET A 13 -7.65 -21.87 -29.45
N TRP A 14 -7.95 -22.02 -30.72
CA TRP A 14 -7.74 -23.28 -31.42
C TRP A 14 -6.27 -23.52 -31.79
N SER A 15 -5.81 -24.75 -31.70
CA SER A 15 -4.59 -25.16 -32.38
C SER A 15 -4.77 -25.09 -33.91
N PRO A 16 -3.70 -24.85 -34.69
CA PRO A 16 -3.81 -24.75 -36.15
C PRO A 16 -4.36 -26.01 -36.82
N ASP A 17 -4.18 -27.17 -36.25
CA ASP A 17 -4.68 -28.46 -36.74
C ASP A 17 -6.12 -28.80 -36.26
N GLY A 18 -6.72 -27.92 -35.46
CA GLY A 18 -8.06 -28.10 -34.93
C GLY A 18 -8.24 -29.22 -33.89
N LYS A 19 -7.15 -29.83 -33.42
CA LYS A 19 -7.22 -30.95 -32.46
C LYS A 19 -7.21 -30.55 -31.00
N LYS A 20 -6.78 -29.31 -30.71
CA LYS A 20 -6.64 -28.81 -29.35
C LYS A 20 -7.28 -27.43 -29.18
N VAL A 21 -7.75 -27.16 -27.98
CA VAL A 21 -8.17 -25.85 -27.54
C VAL A 21 -7.24 -25.40 -26.42
N TYR A 22 -6.56 -24.30 -26.64
CA TYR A 22 -5.78 -23.62 -25.60
C TYR A 22 -6.66 -22.59 -24.91
N TYR A 23 -6.45 -22.40 -23.61
CA TYR A 23 -7.16 -21.39 -22.82
C TYR A 23 -6.36 -21.06 -21.55
N ILE A 24 -6.71 -19.99 -20.86
CA ILE A 24 -6.14 -19.69 -19.56
C ILE A 24 -7.15 -19.94 -18.45
N SER A 25 -6.66 -20.41 -17.30
CA SER A 25 -7.47 -20.78 -16.13
C SER A 25 -6.74 -20.45 -14.84
N ASP A 26 -7.49 -20.00 -13.83
CA ASP A 26 -7.01 -19.70 -12.48
C ASP A 26 -7.17 -20.88 -11.49
N ARG A 27 -7.35 -22.11 -11.98
CA ARG A 27 -7.57 -23.30 -11.14
C ARG A 27 -6.45 -23.60 -10.16
N ASP A 28 -5.25 -23.04 -10.38
CA ASP A 28 -4.10 -23.12 -9.48
C ASP A 28 -3.83 -21.79 -8.78
N SER A 29 -4.85 -20.94 -8.59
CA SER A 29 -4.82 -19.63 -7.98
C SER A 29 -4.18 -18.53 -8.85
N TYR A 30 -3.60 -18.84 -9.98
CA TYR A 30 -3.03 -17.92 -10.98
C TYR A 30 -3.48 -18.31 -12.37
N MET A 31 -3.70 -17.31 -13.23
CA MET A 31 -4.03 -17.57 -14.64
C MET A 31 -2.84 -18.21 -15.35
N ASN A 32 -2.96 -19.50 -15.63
CA ASN A 32 -1.99 -20.29 -16.36
C ASN A 32 -2.57 -20.81 -17.67
N LEU A 33 -1.68 -21.20 -18.62
CA LEU A 33 -2.06 -21.76 -19.90
C LEU A 33 -2.38 -23.25 -19.79
N TYR A 34 -3.51 -23.67 -20.35
CA TYR A 34 -3.97 -25.04 -20.42
C TYR A 34 -4.26 -25.43 -21.86
N GLU A 35 -4.17 -26.73 -22.17
CA GLU A 35 -4.67 -27.32 -23.41
C GLU A 35 -5.74 -28.34 -23.11
N TYR A 36 -6.78 -28.38 -23.93
CA TYR A 36 -7.77 -29.44 -24.00
C TYR A 36 -7.59 -30.19 -25.32
N ASP A 37 -7.35 -31.50 -25.24
CA ASP A 37 -7.33 -32.40 -26.40
C ASP A 37 -8.75 -32.84 -26.76
N VAL A 38 -9.22 -32.47 -27.96
CA VAL A 38 -10.58 -32.71 -28.39
C VAL A 38 -10.87 -34.23 -28.61
N THR A 39 -9.83 -34.96 -29.02
CA THR A 39 -9.95 -36.41 -29.30
C THR A 39 -9.87 -37.21 -27.98
N ALA A 40 -8.88 -36.95 -27.16
CA ALA A 40 -8.67 -37.62 -25.90
C ALA A 40 -9.63 -37.16 -24.81
N LYS A 41 -10.30 -36.02 -25.00
CA LYS A 41 -11.19 -35.35 -24.01
C LYS A 41 -10.47 -35.12 -22.66
N SER A 42 -9.21 -34.72 -22.73
CA SER A 42 -8.38 -34.53 -21.55
C SER A 42 -7.78 -33.14 -21.52
N THR A 43 -7.58 -32.61 -20.31
CA THR A 43 -6.98 -31.30 -20.05
C THR A 43 -5.56 -31.47 -19.49
N SER A 44 -4.63 -30.66 -19.96
CA SER A 44 -3.25 -30.58 -19.42
C SER A 44 -2.86 -29.15 -19.16
N GLN A 45 -2.15 -28.91 -18.07
CA GLN A 45 -1.52 -27.64 -17.75
C GLN A 45 -0.23 -27.49 -18.55
N LEU A 46 -0.01 -26.32 -19.16
CA LEU A 46 1.14 -26.02 -19.98
C LEU A 46 2.16 -25.07 -19.31
N THR A 47 1.69 -24.19 -18.43
CA THR A 47 2.54 -23.27 -17.67
C THR A 47 2.21 -23.36 -16.18
N ASN A 48 3.16 -22.97 -15.32
CA ASN A 48 3.00 -23.01 -13.87
C ASN A 48 3.59 -21.73 -13.24
N TYR A 49 3.00 -20.59 -13.55
CA TYR A 49 3.34 -19.31 -12.95
C TYR A 49 2.70 -19.20 -11.55
N LYS A 50 3.45 -18.62 -10.59
CA LYS A 50 3.02 -18.47 -9.19
C LYS A 50 3.19 -17.04 -8.64
N GLU A 51 3.46 -16.07 -9.52
CA GLU A 51 3.62 -14.65 -9.13
C GLU A 51 2.68 -13.75 -9.89
N TYR A 52 2.52 -13.97 -11.20
CA TYR A 52 1.72 -13.14 -12.08
C TYR A 52 0.82 -13.97 -12.99
N ASP A 53 -0.35 -13.42 -13.26
CA ASP A 53 -1.29 -13.99 -14.21
C ASP A 53 -0.82 -13.87 -15.65
N ILE A 54 -1.17 -14.84 -16.49
CA ILE A 54 -1.12 -14.68 -17.94
C ILE A 54 -2.23 -13.73 -18.37
N LYS A 55 -1.90 -12.75 -19.21
CA LYS A 55 -2.83 -11.80 -19.81
C LYS A 55 -2.67 -11.74 -21.32
N PHE A 56 -3.76 -11.37 -21.99
CA PHE A 56 -3.80 -11.11 -23.44
C PHE A 56 -3.18 -12.22 -24.31
N PRO A 57 -3.53 -13.52 -24.10
CA PRO A 57 -2.97 -14.57 -24.90
C PRO A 57 -3.46 -14.49 -26.36
N ALA A 58 -2.57 -14.76 -27.30
CA ALA A 58 -2.87 -14.86 -28.71
C ALA A 58 -2.14 -16.03 -29.35
N ALA A 59 -2.89 -16.92 -30.04
CA ALA A 59 -2.34 -18.05 -30.73
C ALA A 59 -1.93 -17.71 -32.16
N GLY A 60 -0.71 -18.08 -32.54
CA GLY A 60 -0.21 -18.09 -33.89
C GLY A 60 -0.10 -19.53 -34.43
N GLN A 61 0.58 -19.70 -35.56
CA GLN A 61 0.73 -21.01 -36.20
C GLN A 61 1.59 -22.00 -35.42
N SER A 62 2.59 -21.54 -34.66
CA SER A 62 3.55 -22.39 -33.94
C SER A 62 3.69 -22.02 -32.46
N ALA A 63 3.12 -20.92 -32.03
CA ALA A 63 3.31 -20.42 -30.69
C ALA A 63 2.10 -19.64 -30.17
N ILE A 64 1.98 -19.54 -28.85
CA ILE A 64 1.07 -18.64 -28.17
C ILE A 64 1.92 -17.54 -27.53
N VAL A 65 1.57 -16.29 -27.77
CA VAL A 65 2.22 -15.14 -27.13
C VAL A 65 1.28 -14.56 -26.08
N TYR A 66 1.82 -14.05 -25.01
CA TYR A 66 1.05 -13.48 -23.90
C TYR A 66 1.92 -12.56 -23.04
N GLU A 67 1.29 -11.78 -22.21
CA GLU A 67 1.93 -10.98 -21.16
C GLU A 67 1.96 -11.78 -19.86
N ASN A 68 3.10 -11.75 -19.14
CA ASN A 68 3.23 -12.25 -17.78
C ASN A 68 4.24 -11.40 -17.01
N GLY A 69 3.80 -10.75 -15.94
CA GLY A 69 4.62 -9.90 -15.08
C GLY A 69 5.27 -8.71 -15.82
N GLY A 70 4.58 -8.12 -16.80
CA GLY A 70 5.10 -7.01 -17.60
C GLY A 70 6.04 -7.41 -18.73
N TYR A 71 6.22 -8.72 -18.97
CA TYR A 71 7.05 -9.23 -20.06
C TYR A 71 6.20 -9.90 -21.15
N ILE A 72 6.62 -9.75 -22.40
CA ILE A 72 6.07 -10.55 -23.48
C ILE A 72 6.72 -11.94 -23.39
N CYS A 73 5.88 -12.96 -23.30
CA CYS A 73 6.27 -14.36 -23.27
C CYS A 73 5.78 -15.09 -24.50
N LYS A 74 6.53 -16.09 -24.94
CA LYS A 74 6.19 -17.00 -26.03
C LYS A 74 6.15 -18.42 -25.51
N PHE A 75 5.04 -19.11 -25.71
CA PHE A 75 4.92 -20.54 -25.50
C PHE A 75 5.03 -21.24 -26.88
N ASP A 76 6.00 -22.08 -27.05
CA ASP A 76 6.21 -22.87 -28.28
C ASP A 76 5.37 -24.14 -28.22
N MET A 77 4.47 -24.31 -29.17
CA MET A 77 3.50 -25.43 -29.17
C MET A 77 4.14 -26.79 -29.42
N ALA A 78 5.27 -26.83 -30.15
CA ALA A 78 5.95 -28.07 -30.48
C ALA A 78 6.81 -28.57 -29.33
N THR A 79 7.57 -27.68 -28.73
CA THR A 79 8.47 -28.02 -27.59
C THR A 79 7.81 -27.96 -26.23
N LYS A 80 6.60 -27.37 -26.16
CA LYS A 80 5.86 -27.10 -24.92
C LYS A 80 6.67 -26.30 -23.89
N LYS A 81 7.49 -25.36 -24.35
CA LYS A 81 8.31 -24.51 -23.49
C LYS A 81 7.87 -23.05 -23.61
N ALA A 82 7.80 -22.39 -22.45
CA ALA A 82 7.60 -20.97 -22.33
C ALA A 82 8.93 -20.23 -22.13
N ALA A 83 9.11 -19.10 -22.77
CA ALA A 83 10.28 -18.24 -22.60
C ALA A 83 9.88 -16.76 -22.76
N LYS A 84 10.59 -15.88 -22.05
CA LYS A 84 10.49 -14.43 -22.25
C LYS A 84 11.06 -14.07 -23.65
N VAL A 85 10.38 -13.16 -24.33
CA VAL A 85 10.87 -12.61 -25.60
C VAL A 85 11.87 -11.50 -25.26
N SER A 86 13.11 -11.66 -25.73
CA SER A 86 14.12 -10.62 -25.62
C SER A 86 13.83 -9.54 -26.66
N ILE A 87 13.55 -8.33 -26.19
CA ILE A 87 13.28 -7.16 -27.03
C ILE A 87 14.38 -6.14 -26.78
N SER A 88 15.07 -5.71 -27.81
CA SER A 88 15.99 -4.58 -27.71
C SER A 88 15.45 -3.43 -28.59
N ILE A 89 15.51 -2.23 -28.01
CA ILE A 89 15.08 -1.02 -28.69
C ILE A 89 16.33 -0.16 -28.93
N ASN A 90 16.65 0.07 -30.19
CA ASN A 90 17.72 0.98 -30.55
C ASN A 90 17.13 2.38 -30.74
N ASN A 91 17.24 3.22 -29.69
CA ASN A 91 16.69 4.57 -29.65
C ASN A 91 17.60 5.48 -28.80
N ASP A 92 17.64 6.74 -29.13
CA ASP A 92 18.35 7.78 -28.38
C ASP A 92 17.70 8.14 -27.03
N PHE A 93 16.53 7.61 -26.75
CA PHE A 93 15.73 7.84 -25.54
C PHE A 93 15.62 9.33 -25.16
N PRO A 94 15.15 10.22 -26.06
CA PRO A 94 15.12 11.66 -25.82
C PRO A 94 14.31 12.06 -24.60
N TYR A 95 13.27 11.28 -24.27
CA TYR A 95 12.38 11.52 -23.11
C TYR A 95 12.98 11.04 -21.77
N SER A 96 14.07 10.30 -21.75
CA SER A 96 14.76 9.88 -20.53
C SER A 96 15.98 10.74 -20.20
N ARG A 97 16.24 11.78 -20.99
CA ARG A 97 17.30 12.75 -20.67
C ARG A 97 16.91 13.61 -19.47
N PRO A 98 17.87 13.95 -18.59
CA PRO A 98 17.62 14.87 -17.50
C PRO A 98 17.06 16.21 -17.99
N GLU A 99 16.00 16.71 -17.37
CA GLU A 99 15.41 18.00 -17.63
C GLU A 99 15.01 18.69 -16.34
N TRP A 100 15.04 20.02 -16.34
CA TRP A 100 14.53 20.81 -15.24
C TRP A 100 13.01 20.85 -15.30
N LYS A 101 12.36 20.53 -14.16
CA LYS A 101 10.89 20.59 -14.04
C LYS A 101 10.48 21.38 -12.83
N ASP A 102 9.43 22.18 -12.98
CA ASP A 102 8.74 22.77 -11.84
C ASP A 102 7.92 21.70 -11.11
N LEU A 103 8.29 21.42 -9.86
CA LEU A 103 7.63 20.43 -9.01
C LEU A 103 6.63 21.02 -8.01
N SER A 104 6.39 22.33 -8.03
CA SER A 104 5.52 23.00 -7.07
C SER A 104 4.11 22.41 -6.96
N ARG A 105 3.59 21.86 -8.06
CA ARG A 105 2.27 21.20 -8.13
C ARG A 105 2.33 19.68 -7.91
N SER A 106 3.52 19.13 -7.69
CA SER A 106 3.73 17.67 -7.55
C SER A 106 4.07 17.25 -6.14
N ILE A 107 4.08 18.17 -5.19
CA ILE A 107 4.36 17.89 -3.78
C ILE A 107 3.17 17.11 -3.20
N ARG A 108 3.45 15.94 -2.63
CA ARG A 108 2.43 15.02 -2.08
C ARG A 108 2.40 14.96 -0.56
N SER A 109 3.54 15.17 0.08
CA SER A 109 3.70 15.09 1.52
C SER A 109 4.71 16.13 1.97
N ILE A 110 4.48 16.70 3.14
CA ILE A 110 5.37 17.69 3.77
C ILE A 110 5.50 17.33 5.24
N SER A 111 6.72 17.28 5.75
CA SER A 111 7.04 17.19 7.18
C SER A 111 7.97 18.34 7.58
N VAL A 112 7.64 18.98 8.70
CA VAL A 112 8.42 20.11 9.22
C VAL A 112 9.46 19.58 10.18
N SER A 113 10.72 20.05 10.04
CA SER A 113 11.76 19.70 11.01
C SER A 113 11.43 20.25 12.40
N PRO A 114 11.83 19.56 13.50
CA PRO A 114 11.49 19.98 14.86
C PRO A 114 11.93 21.39 15.22
N ASN A 115 13.01 21.90 14.61
CA ASN A 115 13.47 23.27 14.79
C ASN A 115 12.77 24.29 13.86
N GLY A 116 11.89 23.84 12.96
CA GLY A 116 11.16 24.70 12.02
C GLY A 116 12.00 25.31 10.91
N GLU A 117 13.25 24.90 10.70
CA GLU A 117 14.14 25.49 9.72
C GLU A 117 14.04 24.87 8.33
N ARG A 118 13.65 23.61 8.25
CA ARG A 118 13.54 22.88 7.00
C ARG A 118 12.25 22.05 6.91
N LEU A 119 11.87 21.75 5.69
CA LEU A 119 10.76 20.86 5.34
C LEU A 119 11.31 19.66 4.58
N LEU A 120 10.80 18.47 4.83
CA LEU A 120 10.86 17.37 3.88
C LEU A 120 9.66 17.47 2.96
N GLY A 121 9.89 17.48 1.66
CA GLY A 121 8.86 17.48 0.65
C GLY A 121 9.06 16.28 -0.27
N ILE A 122 8.00 15.54 -0.57
CA ILE A 122 8.05 14.45 -1.53
C ILE A 122 7.43 14.88 -2.83
N ALA A 123 8.19 14.78 -3.91
CA ALA A 123 7.71 15.07 -5.25
C ALA A 123 8.30 14.09 -6.27
N ARG A 124 7.43 13.46 -7.09
CA ARG A 124 7.79 12.51 -8.15
C ARG A 124 8.65 11.33 -7.70
N GLY A 125 8.52 10.91 -6.45
CA GLY A 125 9.27 9.79 -5.91
C GLY A 125 10.60 10.15 -5.26
N ASP A 126 11.00 11.43 -5.28
CA ASP A 126 12.19 11.91 -4.56
C ASP A 126 11.82 12.70 -3.31
N ILE A 127 12.71 12.68 -2.32
CA ILE A 127 12.62 13.49 -1.10
C ILE A 127 13.50 14.72 -1.26
N PHE A 128 12.90 15.88 -1.03
CA PHE A 128 13.57 17.18 -1.05
C PHE A 128 13.66 17.75 0.36
N SER A 129 14.82 18.30 0.71
CA SER A 129 14.98 19.14 1.89
C SER A 129 14.86 20.59 1.46
N ILE A 130 13.80 21.25 1.89
CA ILE A 130 13.39 22.60 1.48
C ILE A 130 13.59 23.55 2.66
N PRO A 131 14.27 24.69 2.52
CA PRO A 131 14.40 25.65 3.62
C PRO A 131 13.05 26.34 3.90
N ALA A 132 12.71 26.53 5.17
CA ALA A 132 11.45 27.17 5.57
C ALA A 132 11.37 28.67 5.20
N LYS A 133 12.49 29.34 5.06
CA LYS A 133 12.57 30.75 4.67
C LYS A 133 13.39 30.94 3.39
N SER A 134 14.67 31.12 3.51
CA SER A 134 15.61 31.34 2.40
C SER A 134 16.72 30.31 2.44
N GLY A 135 17.22 29.88 1.28
CA GLY A 135 18.28 28.88 1.19
C GLY A 135 18.12 27.98 -0.02
N ILE A 136 18.94 26.94 -0.09
CA ILE A 136 18.98 26.01 -1.20
C ILE A 136 18.09 24.79 -0.87
N THR A 137 17.27 24.40 -1.84
CA THR A 137 16.56 23.11 -1.83
C THR A 137 17.48 22.01 -2.34
N TYR A 138 17.56 20.93 -1.61
CA TYR A 138 18.34 19.75 -1.98
C TYR A 138 17.42 18.59 -2.30
N ASN A 139 17.66 17.87 -3.40
CA ASN A 139 17.14 16.54 -3.59
C ASN A 139 18.02 15.59 -2.75
N ILE A 140 17.44 14.97 -1.71
CA ILE A 140 18.22 14.19 -0.74
C ILE A 140 18.40 12.75 -1.22
N THR A 141 17.38 12.17 -1.83
CA THR A 141 17.42 10.78 -2.30
C THR A 141 18.07 10.67 -3.67
N ASN A 142 17.79 11.61 -4.57
CA ASN A 142 18.35 11.68 -5.93
C ASN A 142 18.39 10.31 -6.62
N SER A 143 17.29 9.57 -6.51
CA SER A 143 17.19 8.19 -6.98
C SER A 143 16.28 8.11 -8.21
N SER A 144 16.82 7.67 -9.36
CA SER A 144 16.03 7.51 -10.58
C SER A 144 15.30 6.16 -10.68
N SER A 145 15.62 5.21 -9.79
CA SER A 145 15.16 3.82 -9.84
C SER A 145 14.26 3.43 -8.67
N SER A 146 14.02 4.31 -7.74
CA SER A 146 13.14 4.09 -6.58
C SER A 146 12.08 5.16 -6.46
N ASN A 147 11.07 4.88 -5.65
CA ASN A 147 9.95 5.77 -5.40
C ASN A 147 9.75 5.91 -3.90
N GLU A 148 10.04 7.11 -3.41
CA GLU A 148 9.79 7.50 -2.03
C GLU A 148 8.36 8.04 -1.89
N LYS A 149 7.63 7.60 -0.86
CA LYS A 149 6.20 7.94 -0.70
C LYS A 149 5.88 8.75 0.55
N ILE A 150 6.42 8.36 1.67
CA ILE A 150 6.15 8.94 2.97
C ILE A 150 7.50 9.31 3.57
N ALA A 151 7.65 10.53 4.04
CA ALA A 151 8.85 10.94 4.77
C ALA A 151 8.45 11.81 5.94
N ASP A 152 9.03 11.52 7.10
CA ASP A 152 8.74 12.26 8.33
C ASP A 152 9.97 12.39 9.20
N TRP A 153 10.16 13.58 9.77
CA TRP A 153 11.24 13.88 10.70
C TRP A 153 11.06 13.14 12.01
N ALA A 154 12.15 12.59 12.53
CA ALA A 154 12.16 12.16 13.91
C ALA A 154 11.96 13.38 14.83
N PRO A 155 11.10 13.30 15.86
CA PRO A 155 10.81 14.42 16.77
C PRO A 155 12.04 15.02 17.47
N ASP A 156 13.10 14.22 17.65
CA ASP A 156 14.38 14.70 18.21
C ASP A 156 15.29 15.43 17.21
N GLY A 157 14.91 15.47 15.93
CA GLY A 157 15.67 16.11 14.86
C GLY A 157 16.94 15.36 14.40
N ASN A 158 17.21 14.14 14.93
CA ASN A 158 18.43 13.39 14.62
C ASN A 158 18.36 12.61 13.30
N GLY A 159 17.28 12.73 12.56
CA GLY A 159 17.10 12.06 11.28
C GLY A 159 15.66 12.08 10.83
N TYR A 160 15.35 11.26 9.83
CA TYR A 160 14.01 11.10 9.29
C TYR A 160 13.77 9.64 8.87
N ALA A 161 12.53 9.20 8.92
CA ALA A 161 12.12 7.95 8.32
C ALA A 161 11.36 8.19 7.02
N TYR A 162 11.43 7.23 6.11
CA TYR A 162 10.73 7.30 4.84
C TYR A 162 10.41 5.90 4.30
N VAL A 163 9.45 5.83 3.40
CA VAL A 163 9.05 4.60 2.72
C VAL A 163 9.59 4.63 1.31
N SER A 164 10.37 3.61 0.93
CA SER A 164 10.99 3.48 -0.40
C SER A 164 10.98 2.03 -0.88
N ASP A 165 10.86 1.85 -2.20
CA ASP A 165 10.95 0.56 -2.89
C ASP A 165 12.34 0.26 -3.46
N LYS A 166 13.39 0.96 -3.02
CA LYS A 166 14.74 0.87 -3.59
C LYS A 166 15.37 -0.53 -3.54
N ASP A 167 14.85 -1.42 -2.69
CA ASP A 167 15.22 -2.84 -2.62
C ASP A 167 14.20 -3.77 -3.30
N GLY A 168 13.33 -3.23 -4.16
CA GLY A 168 12.30 -3.94 -4.92
C GLY A 168 10.92 -3.90 -4.29
N GLU A 169 10.79 -3.79 -2.97
CA GLU A 169 9.53 -3.70 -2.24
C GLU A 169 9.52 -2.50 -1.28
N PHE A 170 8.33 -1.93 -1.04
CA PHE A 170 8.21 -0.81 -0.13
C PHE A 170 8.56 -1.20 1.31
N ASN A 171 9.58 -0.56 1.84
CA ASN A 171 10.04 -0.74 3.21
C ASN A 171 10.25 0.61 3.89
N ILE A 172 10.23 0.62 5.23
CA ILE A 172 10.59 1.79 6.02
C ILE A 172 12.12 1.84 6.14
N TRP A 173 12.65 2.99 5.80
CA TRP A 173 14.05 3.35 5.89
C TRP A 173 14.22 4.48 6.89
N TYR A 174 15.38 4.53 7.50
CA TYR A 174 15.81 5.62 8.37
C TYR A 174 17.12 6.20 7.85
N SER A 175 17.17 7.51 7.78
CA SER A 175 18.40 8.27 7.51
C SER A 175 18.74 9.12 8.72
N ASP A 176 19.95 8.99 9.24
CA ASP A 176 20.43 9.85 10.33
C ASP A 176 20.81 11.25 9.81
N ALA A 177 21.11 12.17 10.72
CA ALA A 177 21.52 13.54 10.39
C ALA A 177 22.81 13.64 9.53
N LYS A 178 23.59 12.56 9.45
CA LYS A 178 24.80 12.45 8.62
C LYS A 178 24.52 11.82 7.26
N GLY A 179 23.27 11.46 6.98
CA GLY A 179 22.87 10.83 5.74
C GLY A 179 23.16 9.31 5.68
N LYS A 180 23.49 8.68 6.82
CA LYS A 180 23.65 7.22 6.87
C LYS A 180 22.30 6.56 6.91
N GLU A 181 22.02 5.75 5.92
CA GLU A 181 20.74 5.06 5.76
C GLU A 181 20.77 3.63 6.29
N ARG A 182 19.63 3.17 6.78
CA ARG A 182 19.38 1.75 7.10
C ARG A 182 17.93 1.38 6.89
N ARG A 183 17.69 0.19 6.39
CA ARG A 183 16.36 -0.40 6.30
C ARG A 183 15.90 -0.86 7.67
N LEU A 184 14.67 -0.47 8.04
CA LEU A 184 14.06 -0.84 9.31
C LEU A 184 13.09 -2.01 9.21
N THR A 185 12.44 -2.20 8.04
CA THR A 185 11.49 -3.30 7.82
C THR A 185 11.95 -4.21 6.68
N ASN A 186 11.43 -5.43 6.65
CA ASN A 186 11.61 -6.38 5.55
C ASN A 186 10.26 -7.03 5.25
N VAL A 187 9.36 -6.26 4.64
CA VAL A 187 7.99 -6.69 4.34
C VAL A 187 7.78 -6.81 2.84
N LYS A 188 6.83 -7.67 2.45
CA LYS A 188 6.41 -7.86 1.06
C LYS A 188 4.99 -7.36 0.85
N THR A 189 4.68 -6.23 1.47
CA THR A 189 3.34 -5.64 1.45
C THR A 189 3.45 -4.13 1.23
N HIS A 190 2.31 -3.51 0.91
CA HIS A 190 2.25 -2.08 0.71
C HIS A 190 2.05 -1.34 2.04
N ILE A 191 3.01 -0.48 2.39
CA ILE A 191 2.93 0.39 3.57
C ILE A 191 2.01 1.56 3.23
N LEU A 192 1.00 1.82 4.07
CA LEU A 192 -0.03 2.82 3.85
C LEU A 192 0.22 4.12 4.60
N GLY A 193 0.81 4.05 5.78
CA GLY A 193 1.12 5.20 6.60
C GLY A 193 2.14 4.88 7.68
N MET A 194 2.77 5.92 8.21
CA MET A 194 3.66 5.82 9.38
C MET A 194 3.60 7.12 10.20
N GLU A 195 3.83 7.01 11.50
CA GLU A 195 3.87 8.12 12.45
C GLU A 195 4.92 7.84 13.53
N TRP A 196 5.77 8.82 13.81
CA TRP A 196 6.76 8.72 14.87
C TRP A 196 6.11 8.80 16.26
N ALA A 197 6.59 7.98 17.19
CA ALA A 197 6.36 8.23 18.61
C ALA A 197 7.07 9.53 19.03
N PRO A 198 6.47 10.36 19.90
CA PRO A 198 7.07 11.62 20.36
C PRO A 198 8.48 11.48 20.95
N ASP A 199 8.83 10.31 21.50
CA ASP A 199 10.15 10.02 22.07
C ASP A 199 11.20 9.61 21.02
N SER A 200 10.85 9.57 19.74
CA SER A 200 11.72 9.18 18.60
C SER A 200 12.25 7.74 18.64
N LYS A 201 11.70 6.87 19.51
CA LYS A 201 12.19 5.49 19.61
C LYS A 201 11.40 4.49 18.79
N SER A 202 10.17 4.82 18.46
CA SER A 202 9.27 3.93 17.74
C SER A 202 8.56 4.62 16.60
N ILE A 203 8.16 3.82 15.60
CA ILE A 203 7.30 4.25 14.49
C ILE A 203 6.07 3.36 14.51
N LEU A 204 4.89 3.97 14.53
CA LEU A 204 3.61 3.33 14.30
C LEU A 204 3.37 3.31 12.80
N TRP A 205 2.96 2.17 12.23
CA TRP A 205 2.77 2.05 10.80
C TRP A 205 1.68 1.03 10.44
N SER A 206 1.03 1.26 9.32
CA SER A 206 -0.05 0.41 8.80
C SER A 206 0.26 -0.11 7.40
N GLU A 207 -0.34 -1.25 7.07
CA GLU A 207 -0.10 -1.94 5.81
C GLU A 207 -1.37 -2.50 5.17
N LYS A 208 -1.26 -2.88 3.89
CA LYS A 208 -2.36 -3.42 3.09
C LYS A 208 -2.94 -4.73 3.64
N LEU A 209 -2.19 -5.49 4.42
CA LEU A 209 -2.68 -6.71 5.08
C LEU A 209 -3.50 -6.43 6.34
N ASN A 210 -3.93 -5.18 6.54
CA ASN A 210 -4.80 -4.73 7.61
C ASN A 210 -4.17 -4.86 9.01
N THR A 211 -2.84 -4.77 9.13
CA THR A 211 -2.17 -4.71 10.43
C THR A 211 -1.78 -3.29 10.79
N LEU A 212 -1.87 -2.98 12.08
CA LEU A 212 -1.26 -1.83 12.72
C LEU A 212 -0.08 -2.31 13.56
N ASN A 213 1.08 -1.71 13.38
CA ASN A 213 2.34 -2.22 13.89
C ASN A 213 3.13 -1.12 14.59
N ILE A 214 3.91 -1.49 15.61
CA ILE A 214 4.95 -0.67 16.22
C ILE A 214 6.31 -1.23 15.80
N LEU A 215 7.15 -0.37 15.26
CA LEU A 215 8.53 -0.64 14.88
C LEU A 215 9.47 0.04 15.87
N ASP A 216 10.29 -0.72 16.57
CA ASP A 216 11.39 -0.17 17.38
C ASP A 216 12.53 0.26 16.43
N VAL A 217 12.86 1.56 16.47
CA VAL A 217 13.80 2.14 15.51
C VAL A 217 15.23 1.66 15.76
N ALA A 218 15.63 1.42 17.00
CA ALA A 218 16.98 1.00 17.31
C ALA A 218 17.26 -0.44 16.86
N THR A 219 16.33 -1.34 17.11
CA THR A 219 16.49 -2.79 16.88
C THR A 219 15.89 -3.29 15.57
N GLY A 220 14.95 -2.54 14.96
CA GLY A 220 14.15 -2.99 13.80
C GLY A 220 13.08 -4.04 14.19
N LYS A 221 12.84 -4.24 15.50
CA LYS A 221 11.83 -5.19 15.97
C LYS A 221 10.42 -4.65 15.69
N ASN A 222 9.61 -5.45 15.00
CA ASN A 222 8.21 -5.16 14.75
C ASN A 222 7.29 -5.87 15.75
N THR A 223 6.25 -5.19 16.20
CA THR A 223 5.22 -5.71 17.10
C THR A 223 3.86 -5.36 16.52
N VAL A 224 3.01 -6.36 16.29
CA VAL A 224 1.64 -6.15 15.81
C VAL A 224 0.79 -5.63 16.97
N VAL A 225 0.19 -4.46 16.80
CA VAL A 225 -0.78 -3.87 17.72
C VAL A 225 -2.16 -4.47 17.48
N GLU A 226 -2.59 -4.47 16.21
CA GLU A 226 -3.93 -4.91 15.83
C GLU A 226 -3.91 -5.55 14.43
N GLN A 227 -4.82 -6.49 14.23
CA GLN A 227 -5.15 -7.08 12.93
C GLN A 227 -6.64 -6.88 12.67
N SER A 228 -6.99 -6.18 11.61
CA SER A 228 -8.38 -6.01 11.18
C SER A 228 -8.77 -7.07 10.14
N GLU A 229 -9.98 -7.62 10.27
CA GLU A 229 -10.55 -8.55 9.27
C GLU A 229 -11.23 -7.83 8.10
N ILE A 230 -11.43 -6.52 8.22
CA ILE A 230 -12.29 -5.75 7.29
C ILE A 230 -11.48 -4.88 6.35
N SER A 231 -10.66 -3.97 6.91
CA SER A 231 -9.89 -3.01 6.13
C SER A 231 -8.69 -2.49 6.91
N PRO A 232 -7.71 -1.87 6.24
CA PRO A 232 -6.55 -1.26 6.89
C PRO A 232 -6.96 -0.16 7.88
N MET A 233 -6.16 -0.03 8.95
CA MET A 233 -6.29 1.03 9.94
C MET A 233 -5.33 2.16 9.60
N ASN A 234 -5.85 3.28 9.12
CA ASN A 234 -5.06 4.45 8.67
C ASN A 234 -5.28 5.68 9.56
N ASP A 235 -6.09 5.54 10.60
CA ASP A 235 -6.43 6.60 11.54
C ASP A 235 -5.95 6.17 12.92
N TYR A 236 -4.80 6.69 13.32
CA TYR A 236 -4.10 6.37 14.58
C TYR A 236 -3.25 7.57 15.03
N SER A 237 -2.96 7.63 16.33
CA SER A 237 -2.12 8.67 16.93
C SER A 237 -1.47 8.20 18.23
N TRP A 238 -0.29 8.74 18.52
CA TRP A 238 0.41 8.54 19.79
C TRP A 238 -0.05 9.52 20.87
N SER A 239 -0.03 9.05 22.12
CA SER A 239 -0.07 9.97 23.26
C SER A 239 1.24 10.76 23.39
N PRO A 240 1.21 11.98 23.96
CA PRO A 240 2.40 12.82 24.08
C PRO A 240 3.56 12.19 24.88
N ASP A 241 3.25 11.25 25.78
CA ASP A 241 4.23 10.50 26.58
C ASP A 241 4.73 9.21 25.89
N SER A 242 4.31 8.97 24.64
CA SER A 242 4.66 7.78 23.84
C SER A 242 4.22 6.44 24.46
N ARG A 243 3.30 6.46 25.43
CA ARG A 243 2.82 5.25 26.10
C ARG A 243 1.58 4.66 25.44
N TYR A 244 0.62 5.50 25.05
CA TYR A 244 -0.64 5.07 24.53
C TYR A 244 -0.75 5.34 23.02
N ILE A 245 -1.47 4.46 22.35
CA ILE A 245 -1.85 4.61 20.95
C ILE A 245 -3.37 4.57 20.89
N VAL A 246 -3.98 5.56 20.25
CA VAL A 246 -5.40 5.49 19.86
C VAL A 246 -5.50 5.22 18.37
N TYR A 247 -6.45 4.41 17.99
CA TYR A 247 -6.68 4.09 16.59
C TYR A 247 -8.14 3.76 16.32
N THR A 248 -8.55 3.98 15.10
CA THR A 248 -9.87 3.60 14.61
C THR A 248 -9.82 2.17 14.08
N ARG A 249 -10.56 1.27 14.73
CA ARG A 249 -10.73 -0.11 14.30
C ARG A 249 -12.00 -0.25 13.48
N PRO A 250 -11.91 -0.69 12.22
CA PRO A 250 -13.07 -1.03 11.41
C PRO A 250 -13.80 -2.24 11.99
N MET A 251 -15.10 -2.09 12.20
CA MET A 251 -16.00 -3.16 12.63
C MET A 251 -17.10 -3.33 11.59
N LYS A 252 -17.79 -4.47 11.60
CA LYS A 252 -18.88 -4.73 10.66
C LYS A 252 -20.01 -3.70 10.85
N GLY A 253 -20.09 -2.74 9.93
CA GLY A 253 -21.08 -1.67 9.91
C GLY A 253 -20.72 -0.38 10.63
N MET A 254 -19.75 -0.39 11.56
CA MET A 254 -19.34 0.78 12.36
C MET A 254 -17.84 0.78 12.60
N ASN A 255 -17.25 1.94 12.81
CA ASN A 255 -15.88 2.08 13.29
C ASN A 255 -15.90 2.45 14.78
N VAL A 256 -14.97 1.86 15.54
CA VAL A 256 -14.80 2.14 16.96
C VAL A 256 -13.40 2.66 17.23
N ILE A 257 -13.26 3.46 18.28
CA ILE A 257 -11.97 3.92 18.77
C ILE A 257 -11.46 2.92 19.78
N MET A 258 -10.24 2.46 19.58
CA MET A 258 -9.47 1.61 20.47
C MET A 258 -8.29 2.38 21.04
N MET A 259 -7.86 2.01 22.23
CA MET A 259 -6.62 2.46 22.85
C MET A 259 -5.75 1.26 23.19
N TYR A 260 -4.45 1.36 22.90
CA TYR A 260 -3.46 0.36 23.22
C TYR A 260 -2.41 0.94 24.16
N ASP A 261 -2.20 0.30 25.32
CA ASP A 261 -1.09 0.59 26.24
C ASP A 261 0.14 -0.19 25.80
N THR A 262 1.19 0.50 25.37
CA THR A 262 2.42 -0.13 24.86
C THR A 262 3.23 -0.80 25.95
N LYS A 263 3.11 -0.34 27.21
CA LYS A 263 3.79 -0.88 28.38
C LYS A 263 3.12 -2.17 28.88
N ASP A 264 1.83 -2.09 29.14
CA ASP A 264 1.07 -3.19 29.73
C ASP A 264 0.48 -4.14 28.66
N LYS A 265 0.58 -3.75 27.37
CA LYS A 265 0.10 -4.49 26.19
C LYS A 265 -1.40 -4.79 26.25
N VAL A 266 -2.16 -3.87 26.83
CA VAL A 266 -3.61 -3.97 26.99
C VAL A 266 -4.32 -3.14 25.92
N LYS A 267 -5.35 -3.73 25.33
CA LYS A 267 -6.27 -3.04 24.38
C LYS A 267 -7.56 -2.70 25.13
N THR A 268 -8.01 -1.48 24.99
CA THR A 268 -9.27 -0.99 25.56
C THR A 268 -10.12 -0.37 24.48
N GLN A 269 -11.37 -0.79 24.38
CA GLN A 269 -12.34 -0.14 23.50
C GLN A 269 -12.86 1.12 24.18
N ILE A 270 -12.74 2.27 23.50
CA ILE A 270 -13.10 3.59 24.04
C ILE A 270 -14.54 3.96 23.68
N THR A 271 -14.95 3.68 22.44
CA THR A 271 -16.32 3.97 22.00
C THR A 271 -17.12 2.68 21.83
N ASP A 272 -18.44 2.77 22.02
CA ASP A 272 -19.36 1.67 21.78
C ASP A 272 -19.57 1.41 20.27
N ASN A 273 -20.28 0.34 19.93
CA ASN A 273 -20.59 -0.07 18.57
C ASN A 273 -21.88 0.54 18.00
N TRP A 274 -22.46 1.54 18.68
CA TRP A 274 -23.73 2.15 18.28
C TRP A 274 -23.55 3.26 17.24
N TYR A 275 -22.39 3.91 17.28
CA TYR A 275 -22.12 5.07 16.43
C TYR A 275 -20.76 4.96 15.77
N ASN A 276 -20.72 5.33 14.49
CA ASN A 276 -19.47 5.43 13.77
C ASN A 276 -18.57 6.51 14.40
N SER A 277 -17.38 6.14 14.85
CA SER A 277 -16.43 7.02 15.53
C SER A 277 -15.04 6.89 14.90
N GLY A 278 -14.27 8.00 14.87
CA GLY A 278 -12.91 8.03 14.32
C GLY A 278 -12.23 9.38 14.54
N GLY A 279 -11.02 9.54 14.00
CA GLY A 279 -10.24 10.77 14.12
C GLY A 279 -9.76 11.06 15.54
N ALA A 280 -9.44 10.01 16.31
CA ALA A 280 -9.06 10.16 17.70
C ALA A 280 -7.64 10.71 17.86
N ASN A 281 -7.47 11.77 18.66
CA ASN A 281 -6.20 12.38 18.97
C ASN A 281 -6.13 12.78 20.45
N PHE A 282 -4.94 12.68 21.03
CA PHE A 282 -4.70 13.19 22.37
C PHE A 282 -4.55 14.71 22.38
N SER A 283 -5.00 15.34 23.46
CA SER A 283 -4.62 16.72 23.77
C SER A 283 -3.11 16.79 24.03
N LYS A 284 -2.51 17.97 23.82
CA LYS A 284 -1.05 18.17 24.00
C LYS A 284 -0.56 17.83 25.40
N ASP A 285 -1.39 18.00 26.42
CA ASP A 285 -1.10 17.65 27.82
C ASP A 285 -1.40 16.18 28.16
N GLY A 286 -1.90 15.41 27.19
CA GLY A 286 -2.22 13.98 27.34
C GLY A 286 -3.42 13.67 28.23
N LYS A 287 -4.19 14.69 28.68
CA LYS A 287 -5.29 14.51 29.64
C LYS A 287 -6.64 14.25 29.00
N HIS A 288 -6.78 14.56 27.72
CA HIS A 288 -8.02 14.44 27.01
C HIS A 288 -7.83 13.71 25.68
N LEU A 289 -8.85 12.98 25.30
CA LEU A 289 -8.97 12.37 23.99
C LEU A 289 -10.08 13.11 23.21
N VAL A 290 -9.75 13.63 22.03
CA VAL A 290 -10.71 14.30 21.13
C VAL A 290 -10.95 13.42 19.92
N PHE A 291 -12.20 13.24 19.54
CA PHE A 291 -12.59 12.41 18.39
C PHE A 291 -13.88 12.88 17.75
N THR A 292 -14.20 12.37 16.58
CA THR A 292 -15.48 12.59 15.90
C THR A 292 -16.38 11.38 16.05
N SER A 293 -17.68 11.61 16.20
CA SER A 293 -18.66 10.52 16.24
C SER A 293 -20.00 10.95 15.64
N ALA A 294 -20.66 10.03 14.94
CA ALA A 294 -21.93 10.23 14.26
C ALA A 294 -23.12 9.99 15.21
N ARG A 295 -23.17 10.67 16.37
CA ARG A 295 -24.19 10.49 17.41
C ARG A 295 -25.39 11.42 17.27
N THR A 296 -25.36 12.35 16.31
CA THR A 296 -26.45 13.29 16.12
C THR A 296 -27.45 12.74 15.10
N PHE A 297 -28.59 12.33 15.56
CA PHE A 297 -29.67 11.86 14.68
C PHE A 297 -30.44 13.06 14.14
N ASN A 298 -30.27 13.39 12.90
CA ASN A 298 -30.91 14.52 12.23
C ASN A 298 -31.47 14.08 10.86
N PRO A 299 -32.59 13.31 10.83
CA PRO A 299 -33.15 12.83 9.58
C PRO A 299 -33.86 13.97 8.83
N THR A 300 -33.63 14.01 7.52
CA THR A 300 -34.38 14.84 6.57
C THR A 300 -35.00 13.99 5.49
N TYR A 301 -36.09 14.46 4.87
CA TYR A 301 -36.67 13.79 3.71
C TYR A 301 -36.01 14.26 2.43
N GLY A 302 -35.52 13.32 1.63
CA GLY A 302 -35.16 13.58 0.23
C GLY A 302 -36.41 13.78 -0.60
N GLN A 303 -36.57 14.94 -1.25
CA GLN A 303 -37.77 15.26 -2.02
C GLN A 303 -37.83 14.47 -3.35
N THR A 304 -36.76 13.90 -3.80
CA THR A 304 -36.66 13.22 -5.09
C THR A 304 -36.98 11.73 -5.01
N GLU A 305 -36.55 11.06 -3.93
CA GLU A 305 -36.64 9.59 -3.83
C GLU A 305 -37.43 9.11 -2.60
N TRP A 306 -38.01 10.04 -1.81
CA TRP A 306 -38.76 9.75 -0.58
C TRP A 306 -38.00 8.96 0.49
N ASN A 307 -36.65 8.99 0.39
CA ASN A 307 -35.75 8.32 1.32
C ASN A 307 -35.32 9.26 2.46
N HIS A 308 -35.11 8.69 3.64
CA HIS A 308 -34.49 9.42 4.74
C HIS A 308 -33.01 9.72 4.42
N VAL A 309 -32.64 10.99 4.52
CA VAL A 309 -31.26 11.45 4.42
C VAL A 309 -30.82 11.92 5.81
N TYR A 310 -29.67 11.45 6.25
CA TYR A 310 -29.06 11.83 7.52
C TYR A 310 -27.96 12.85 7.28
N THR A 311 -28.14 14.07 7.77
CA THR A 311 -27.21 15.17 7.55
C THR A 311 -26.56 15.60 8.86
N ASN A 312 -25.28 16.03 8.79
CA ASN A 312 -24.56 16.64 9.91
C ASN A 312 -24.51 15.79 11.19
N MET A 313 -24.44 14.46 11.05
CA MET A 313 -24.43 13.53 12.18
C MET A 313 -23.15 13.60 13.00
N ASN A 314 -22.00 13.88 12.36
CA ASN A 314 -20.70 13.93 12.99
C ASN A 314 -20.54 15.19 13.85
N LYS A 315 -20.15 15.00 15.10
CA LYS A 315 -19.75 16.05 16.04
C LYS A 315 -18.44 15.70 16.70
N ILE A 316 -17.81 16.69 17.31
CA ILE A 316 -16.56 16.53 18.07
C ILE A 316 -16.91 16.20 19.51
N TYR A 317 -16.27 15.19 20.05
CA TYR A 317 -16.41 14.73 21.43
C TYR A 317 -15.07 14.77 22.13
N ILE A 318 -15.12 15.02 23.44
CA ILE A 318 -13.94 15.05 24.32
C ILE A 318 -14.20 14.09 25.47
N LEU A 319 -13.23 13.25 25.74
CA LEU A 319 -13.14 12.40 26.94
C LEU A 319 -11.96 12.86 27.81
N PRO A 320 -12.13 12.93 29.11
CA PRO A 320 -11.04 13.20 30.06
C PRO A 320 -10.10 12.02 30.21
#